data_6998260f5ca64681267878e346a61285
#
_entry.id   6998260f5ca64681267878e346a61285
#
_cell.length_a   1.000
_cell.length_b   1.000
_cell.length_c   1.000
_cell.angle_alpha   90.00
_cell.angle_beta   90.00
_cell.angle_gamma   90.00
#
_symmetry.space_group_name_H-M   'P 1'
#
loop_
_entity.id
_entity.type
_entity.pdbx_description
1 polymer ?
#
loop_
_entity_poly.entity_id
_entity_poly.type
_entity_poly.pdbx_seq_one_letter_code
_entity_poly.pdbx_strand_id
1 'polypeptide(L)'
;MATFLEKWVVQKVYNRRVGLRAYKLAILGLTIVGVIWVLSLGPEKWLDASVCPVSADYAFVLPGEENSRPFVAALLFRKGVIRGVLIPKNAPTPAEVGKVLPGAAEVIRGVLLRRGVPEDAIRVIGSETASSWDDLALLAQFVRAHPEVTVLVITNSFHTRRCQWILNRQLGPESGRVKLVAAPVEWYDGRRWYESREVATTMASEYLKLAFYWIRYGSGLIWISGIVLVTLLALWLRRMKIAKRATGEG
;
A
#
# COMPACT_ATOMS: atom_id res chain seq x y z
N MET A 1 -35.55 -22.35 51.43
CA MET A 1 -34.13 -22.09 51.17
C MET A 1 -33.75 -22.33 49.70
N ALA A 2 -34.22 -23.36 49.03
CA ALA A 2 -33.96 -23.65 47.60
C ALA A 2 -34.36 -22.51 46.65
N THR A 3 -35.48 -21.85 46.84
CA THR A 3 -36.03 -20.79 45.99
C THR A 3 -35.17 -19.49 45.95
N PHE A 4 -34.41 -19.20 47.00
CA PHE A 4 -33.53 -18.00 47.03
C PHE A 4 -32.25 -18.22 46.23
N LEU A 5 -31.66 -19.39 46.33
CA LEU A 5 -30.46 -19.75 45.55
C LEU A 5 -30.75 -19.86 44.07
N GLU A 6 -31.90 -20.41 43.67
CA GLU A 6 -32.31 -20.46 42.26
C GLU A 6 -32.47 -19.07 41.66
N LYS A 7 -33.16 -18.16 42.36
CA LYS A 7 -33.32 -16.76 41.90
C LYS A 7 -31.97 -16.02 41.77
N TRP A 8 -31.07 -16.27 42.74
CA TRP A 8 -29.73 -15.63 42.70
C TRP A 8 -28.88 -16.13 41.53
N VAL A 9 -28.89 -17.46 41.24
CA VAL A 9 -28.18 -18.05 40.12
C VAL A 9 -28.74 -17.54 38.77
N VAL A 10 -30.08 -17.54 38.65
CA VAL A 10 -30.73 -16.99 37.42
C VAL A 10 -30.39 -15.53 37.20
N GLN A 11 -30.45 -14.71 38.24
CA GLN A 11 -30.10 -13.27 38.16
C GLN A 11 -28.63 -13.07 37.76
N LYS A 12 -27.71 -13.88 38.30
CA LYS A 12 -26.29 -13.80 37.99
C LYS A 12 -25.98 -14.20 36.52
N VAL A 13 -26.66 -15.23 36.02
CA VAL A 13 -26.56 -15.68 34.62
C VAL A 13 -27.17 -14.65 33.68
N TYR A 14 -28.32 -14.06 34.04
CA TYR A 14 -28.98 -13.00 33.28
C TYR A 14 -28.09 -11.76 33.17
N ASN A 15 -27.56 -11.25 34.28
CA ASN A 15 -26.67 -10.10 34.31
C ASN A 15 -25.39 -10.32 33.49
N ARG A 16 -24.85 -11.53 33.50
CA ARG A 16 -23.68 -11.93 32.71
C ARG A 16 -23.99 -11.94 31.20
N ARG A 17 -25.18 -12.40 30.81
CA ARG A 17 -25.61 -12.39 29.39
C ARG A 17 -25.91 -10.99 28.90
N VAL A 18 -26.50 -10.12 29.71
CA VAL A 18 -26.76 -8.71 29.42
C VAL A 18 -25.44 -7.96 29.26
N GLY A 19 -24.48 -8.14 30.18
CA GLY A 19 -23.17 -7.53 30.09
C GLY A 19 -22.39 -7.96 28.83
N LEU A 20 -22.48 -9.25 28.44
CA LEU A 20 -21.84 -9.74 27.22
C LEU A 20 -22.48 -9.16 25.93
N ARG A 21 -23.80 -8.97 25.92
CA ARG A 21 -24.50 -8.33 24.80
C ARG A 21 -24.15 -6.86 24.71
N ALA A 22 -24.16 -6.13 25.81
CA ALA A 22 -23.79 -4.72 25.85
C ALA A 22 -22.32 -4.50 25.36
N TYR A 23 -21.40 -5.36 25.79
CA TYR A 23 -20.00 -5.31 25.33
C TYR A 23 -19.87 -5.58 23.82
N LYS A 24 -20.59 -6.55 23.26
CA LYS A 24 -20.60 -6.82 21.82
C LYS A 24 -21.17 -5.64 21.02
N LEU A 25 -22.25 -5.03 21.50
CA LEU A 25 -22.85 -3.85 20.88
C LEU A 25 -21.92 -2.64 20.96
N ALA A 26 -21.21 -2.45 22.06
CA ALA A 26 -20.22 -1.38 22.19
C ALA A 26 -19.03 -1.56 21.23
N ILE A 27 -18.51 -2.79 21.08
CA ILE A 27 -17.47 -3.09 20.09
C ILE A 27 -17.98 -2.83 18.68
N LEU A 28 -19.18 -3.31 18.34
CA LEU A 28 -19.78 -3.10 17.04
C LEU A 28 -19.94 -1.59 16.76
N GLY A 29 -20.45 -0.83 17.73
CA GLY A 29 -20.58 0.63 17.63
C GLY A 29 -19.24 1.33 17.41
N LEU A 30 -18.21 0.98 18.17
CA LEU A 30 -16.88 1.52 18.02
C LEU A 30 -16.25 1.16 16.66
N THR A 31 -16.51 -0.06 16.18
CA THR A 31 -16.05 -0.49 14.85
C THR A 31 -16.73 0.32 13.75
N ILE A 32 -18.04 0.51 13.83
CA ILE A 32 -18.81 1.32 12.86
C ILE A 32 -18.33 2.77 12.86
N VAL A 33 -18.16 3.38 14.04
CA VAL A 33 -17.63 4.75 14.17
C VAL A 33 -16.22 4.84 13.58
N GLY A 34 -15.36 3.87 13.84
CA GLY A 34 -14.02 3.79 13.26
C GLY A 34 -14.03 3.69 11.74
N VAL A 35 -14.92 2.85 11.18
CA VAL A 35 -15.08 2.72 9.73
C VAL A 35 -15.60 4.01 9.12
N ILE A 36 -16.63 4.63 9.69
CA ILE A 36 -17.17 5.92 9.23
C ILE A 36 -16.08 6.99 9.29
N TRP A 37 -15.30 7.03 10.36
CA TRP A 37 -14.20 7.99 10.50
C TRP A 37 -13.13 7.79 9.42
N VAL A 38 -12.69 6.55 9.16
CA VAL A 38 -11.73 6.23 8.09
C VAL A 38 -12.29 6.61 6.72
N LEU A 39 -13.56 6.32 6.44
CA LEU A 39 -14.21 6.69 5.18
C LEU A 39 -14.36 8.20 5.02
N SER A 40 -14.56 8.95 6.10
CA SER A 40 -14.67 10.41 6.07
C SER A 40 -13.34 11.14 5.84
N LEU A 41 -12.20 10.47 6.12
CA LEU A 41 -10.87 11.01 5.84
C LEU A 41 -10.51 11.04 4.35
N GLY A 42 -11.36 10.49 3.47
CA GLY A 42 -11.10 10.38 2.05
C GLY A 42 -10.02 9.31 1.78
N PRO A 43 -10.42 8.04 1.64
CA PRO A 43 -9.48 6.95 1.42
C PRO A 43 -8.59 7.16 0.19
N GLU A 44 -9.09 7.86 -0.83
CA GLU A 44 -8.34 8.25 -2.01
C GLU A 44 -7.16 9.18 -1.69
N LYS A 45 -7.38 10.15 -0.78
CA LYS A 45 -6.35 11.12 -0.37
C LYS A 45 -5.21 10.44 0.38
N TRP A 46 -5.54 9.40 1.15
CA TRP A 46 -4.50 8.66 1.86
C TRP A 46 -3.67 7.80 0.90
N LEU A 47 -4.25 7.26 -0.17
CA LEU A 47 -3.52 6.51 -1.20
C LEU A 47 -2.64 7.42 -2.05
N ASP A 48 -2.99 8.70 -2.21
CA ASP A 48 -2.20 9.65 -2.96
C ASP A 48 -1.11 10.31 -2.10
N ALA A 49 0.13 9.91 -2.35
CA ALA A 49 1.34 10.47 -1.77
C ALA A 49 2.16 11.27 -2.78
N SER A 50 1.57 11.62 -3.92
CA SER A 50 2.24 12.39 -4.95
C SER A 50 2.45 13.84 -4.53
N VAL A 51 3.47 14.44 -5.14
CA VAL A 51 3.75 15.87 -5.02
C VAL A 51 3.70 16.54 -6.39
N CYS A 52 3.57 17.87 -6.41
CA CYS A 52 3.78 18.62 -7.64
C CYS A 52 5.19 18.35 -8.16
N PRO A 53 5.38 18.17 -9.49
CA PRO A 53 6.69 17.97 -10.07
C PRO A 53 7.67 19.08 -9.71
N VAL A 54 8.83 18.68 -9.19
CA VAL A 54 9.98 19.58 -8.92
C VAL A 54 11.11 19.22 -9.86
N SER A 55 12.06 20.12 -10.06
CA SER A 55 13.24 19.82 -10.87
C SER A 55 14.00 18.62 -10.33
N ALA A 56 14.36 17.69 -11.21
CA ALA A 56 15.09 16.48 -10.90
C ALA A 56 15.99 16.05 -12.07
N ASP A 57 16.94 15.16 -11.81
CA ASP A 57 17.84 14.68 -12.86
C ASP A 57 17.14 13.67 -13.77
N TYR A 58 16.35 12.77 -13.18
CA TYR A 58 15.67 11.71 -13.92
C TYR A 58 14.20 11.57 -13.53
N ALA A 59 13.39 11.09 -14.50
CA ALA A 59 12.14 10.42 -14.18
C ALA A 59 12.32 8.91 -14.25
N PHE A 60 11.80 8.18 -13.29
CA PHE A 60 11.69 6.72 -13.31
C PHE A 60 10.24 6.35 -13.61
N VAL A 61 9.99 5.74 -14.77
CA VAL A 61 8.65 5.40 -15.24
C VAL A 61 8.33 3.97 -14.82
N LEU A 62 7.42 3.82 -13.84
CA LEU A 62 6.93 2.49 -13.46
C LEU A 62 6.04 1.90 -14.55
N PRO A 63 6.20 0.62 -14.90
CA PRO A 63 5.34 -0.06 -15.88
C PRO A 63 3.93 -0.30 -15.34
N GLY A 64 3.00 -0.68 -16.23
CA GLY A 64 1.63 -1.08 -15.92
C GLY A 64 0.56 -0.04 -16.20
N GLU A 65 0.92 1.14 -16.77
CA GLU A 65 -0.02 2.12 -17.31
C GLU A 65 0.70 2.93 -18.41
N GLU A 66 0.91 2.28 -19.53
CA GLU A 66 1.69 2.81 -20.65
C GLU A 66 0.95 3.94 -21.38
N ASN A 67 -0.36 4.09 -21.15
CA ASN A 67 -1.19 5.12 -21.76
C ASN A 67 -1.12 6.47 -21.04
N SER A 68 -0.52 6.54 -19.84
CA SER A 68 -0.45 7.79 -19.09
C SER A 68 0.98 8.13 -18.62
N ARG A 69 1.67 7.22 -17.95
CA ARG A 69 2.95 7.47 -17.26
C ARG A 69 4.06 7.96 -18.22
N PRO A 70 4.31 7.33 -19.38
CA PRO A 70 5.37 7.79 -20.28
C PRO A 70 5.05 9.15 -20.90
N PHE A 71 3.77 9.50 -21.07
CA PHE A 71 3.36 10.80 -21.57
C PHE A 71 3.67 11.91 -20.56
N VAL A 72 3.47 11.66 -19.26
CA VAL A 72 3.86 12.59 -18.19
C VAL A 72 5.38 12.74 -18.16
N ALA A 73 6.15 11.65 -18.27
CA ALA A 73 7.60 11.71 -18.34
C ALA A 73 8.09 12.58 -19.52
N ALA A 74 7.54 12.34 -20.71
CA ALA A 74 7.88 13.13 -21.89
C ALA A 74 7.51 14.60 -21.74
N LEU A 75 6.37 14.91 -21.10
CA LEU A 75 5.97 16.29 -20.82
C LEU A 75 6.97 16.98 -19.87
N LEU A 76 7.39 16.30 -18.80
CA LEU A 76 8.36 16.82 -17.84
C LEU A 76 9.73 17.04 -18.50
N PHE A 77 10.16 16.13 -19.37
CA PHE A 77 11.39 16.28 -20.14
C PHE A 77 11.33 17.52 -21.05
N ARG A 78 10.26 17.65 -21.82
CA ARG A 78 10.08 18.80 -22.73
C ARG A 78 10.00 20.15 -22.01
N LYS A 79 9.51 20.15 -20.76
CA LYS A 79 9.50 21.34 -19.90
C LYS A 79 10.82 21.61 -19.20
N GLY A 80 11.85 20.78 -19.40
CA GLY A 80 13.15 20.92 -18.73
C GLY A 80 13.11 20.62 -17.23
N VAL A 81 12.05 19.95 -16.74
CA VAL A 81 11.92 19.56 -15.33
C VAL A 81 12.85 18.38 -15.01
N ILE A 82 13.09 17.52 -16.00
CA ILE A 82 14.01 16.38 -15.91
C ILE A 82 14.98 16.38 -17.09
N ARG A 83 16.13 15.73 -16.91
CA ARG A 83 17.19 15.63 -17.94
C ARG A 83 17.21 14.27 -18.64
N GLY A 84 16.62 13.24 -18.04
CA GLY A 84 16.57 11.89 -18.62
C GLY A 84 15.45 11.05 -18.02
N VAL A 85 15.25 9.88 -18.64
CA VAL A 85 14.22 8.93 -18.22
C VAL A 85 14.83 7.55 -17.98
N LEU A 86 14.53 6.97 -16.84
CA LEU A 86 14.89 5.61 -16.45
C LEU A 86 13.67 4.72 -16.61
N ILE A 87 13.87 3.55 -17.20
CA ILE A 87 12.83 2.53 -17.39
C ILE A 87 13.33 1.22 -16.80
N PRO A 88 12.62 0.55 -15.88
CA PRO A 88 13.01 -0.75 -15.40
C PRO A 88 12.82 -1.80 -16.52
N LYS A 89 13.74 -2.75 -16.60
CA LYS A 89 13.56 -3.93 -17.46
C LYS A 89 12.76 -4.99 -16.71
N ASN A 90 11.51 -5.17 -17.11
CA ASN A 90 10.64 -6.17 -16.50
C ASN A 90 10.89 -7.57 -17.07
N ALA A 91 10.60 -8.59 -16.25
CA ALA A 91 10.51 -9.96 -16.71
C ALA A 91 9.41 -10.08 -17.77
N PRO A 92 9.69 -10.73 -18.91
CA PRO A 92 8.71 -10.81 -19.98
C PRO A 92 7.52 -11.69 -19.57
N THR A 93 6.32 -11.24 -19.92
CA THR A 93 5.10 -12.03 -19.80
C THR A 93 5.06 -13.14 -20.87
N PRO A 94 4.24 -14.19 -20.70
CA PRO A 94 4.08 -15.22 -21.73
C PRO A 94 3.71 -14.66 -23.12
N ALA A 95 2.92 -13.58 -23.17
CA ALA A 95 2.55 -12.94 -24.43
C ALA A 95 3.74 -12.20 -25.09
N GLU A 96 4.63 -11.62 -24.27
CA GLU A 96 5.87 -10.99 -24.74
C GLU A 96 6.88 -12.05 -25.21
N VAL A 97 7.02 -13.16 -24.46
CA VAL A 97 7.87 -14.31 -24.87
C VAL A 97 7.38 -14.87 -26.21
N GLY A 98 6.05 -14.99 -26.39
CA GLY A 98 5.44 -15.42 -27.64
C GLY A 98 5.47 -14.37 -28.74
N LYS A 99 6.03 -13.18 -28.52
CA LYS A 99 6.07 -12.04 -29.47
C LYS A 99 4.68 -11.60 -29.95
N VAL A 100 3.65 -11.84 -29.15
CA VAL A 100 2.27 -11.38 -29.43
C VAL A 100 2.12 -9.91 -29.01
N LEU A 101 2.79 -9.50 -27.94
CA LEU A 101 2.84 -8.12 -27.46
C LEU A 101 4.29 -7.67 -27.27
N PRO A 102 4.57 -6.36 -27.49
CA PRO A 102 5.87 -5.79 -27.14
C PRO A 102 6.04 -5.73 -25.61
N GLY A 103 7.28 -5.75 -25.14
CA GLY A 103 7.60 -5.59 -23.73
C GLY A 103 7.22 -4.20 -23.19
N ALA A 104 6.83 -4.12 -21.93
CA ALA A 104 6.44 -2.84 -21.30
C ALA A 104 7.53 -1.76 -21.43
N ALA A 105 8.80 -2.11 -21.23
CA ALA A 105 9.92 -1.19 -21.41
C ALA A 105 10.05 -0.69 -22.87
N GLU A 106 9.77 -1.54 -23.85
CA GLU A 106 9.79 -1.20 -25.27
C GLU A 106 8.65 -0.24 -25.62
N VAL A 107 7.44 -0.49 -25.12
CA VAL A 107 6.29 0.40 -25.30
C VAL A 107 6.58 1.77 -24.69
N ILE A 108 7.05 1.81 -23.43
CA ILE A 108 7.39 3.06 -22.75
C ILE A 108 8.44 3.83 -23.57
N ARG A 109 9.53 3.17 -23.98
CA ARG A 109 10.58 3.77 -24.82
C ARG A 109 10.01 4.31 -26.14
N GLY A 110 9.17 3.53 -26.81
CA GLY A 110 8.52 3.94 -28.06
C GLY A 110 7.65 5.20 -27.89
N VAL A 111 6.89 5.31 -26.79
CA VAL A 111 6.10 6.51 -26.50
C VAL A 111 7.02 7.72 -26.24
N LEU A 112 8.08 7.56 -25.44
CA LEU A 112 9.02 8.64 -25.14
C LEU A 112 9.68 9.20 -26.41
N LEU A 113 10.20 8.33 -27.27
CA LEU A 113 10.80 8.71 -28.55
C LEU A 113 9.83 9.49 -29.44
N ARG A 114 8.60 8.96 -29.62
CA ARG A 114 7.55 9.63 -30.42
C ARG A 114 7.10 10.97 -29.82
N ARG A 115 7.31 11.18 -28.52
CA ARG A 115 7.00 12.43 -27.80
C ARG A 115 8.19 13.39 -27.72
N GLY A 116 9.30 13.09 -28.41
CA GLY A 116 10.44 13.97 -28.57
C GLY A 116 11.47 13.90 -27.44
N VAL A 117 11.48 12.81 -26.66
CA VAL A 117 12.60 12.51 -25.76
C VAL A 117 13.69 11.85 -26.59
N PRO A 118 14.92 12.40 -26.66
CA PRO A 118 16.00 11.82 -27.45
C PRO A 118 16.47 10.48 -26.85
N GLU A 119 17.00 9.64 -27.70
CA GLU A 119 17.36 8.26 -27.32
C GLU A 119 18.44 8.19 -26.24
N ASP A 120 19.41 9.09 -26.28
CA ASP A 120 20.50 9.20 -25.31
C ASP A 120 20.03 9.66 -23.92
N ALA A 121 18.84 10.29 -23.84
CA ALA A 121 18.19 10.62 -22.58
C ALA A 121 17.35 9.50 -21.98
N ILE A 122 17.18 8.36 -22.70
CA ILE A 122 16.39 7.22 -22.24
C ILE A 122 17.33 6.07 -21.85
N ARG A 123 17.22 5.59 -20.61
CA ARG A 123 18.03 4.48 -20.11
C ARG A 123 17.13 3.38 -19.58
N VAL A 124 17.26 2.18 -20.15
CA VAL A 124 16.67 0.97 -19.59
C VAL A 124 17.65 0.44 -18.56
N ILE A 125 17.22 0.24 -17.31
CA ILE A 125 18.08 -0.18 -16.21
C ILE A 125 17.65 -1.53 -15.63
N GLY A 126 18.63 -2.27 -15.07
CA GLY A 126 18.44 -3.51 -14.36
C GLY A 126 18.18 -4.73 -15.23
N SER A 127 17.75 -5.80 -14.58
CA SER A 127 17.41 -7.09 -15.19
C SER A 127 16.09 -7.58 -14.60
N GLU A 128 15.20 -8.01 -15.45
CA GLU A 128 13.96 -8.80 -15.19
C GLU A 128 13.30 -8.63 -13.80
N THR A 129 12.72 -7.44 -13.58
CA THR A 129 11.91 -7.19 -12.37
C THR A 129 10.52 -7.79 -12.54
N ALA A 130 9.97 -8.39 -11.46
CA ALA A 130 8.68 -9.06 -11.49
C ALA A 130 7.61 -8.35 -10.64
N SER A 131 7.98 -7.33 -9.90
CA SER A 131 7.07 -6.64 -8.99
C SER A 131 7.48 -5.17 -8.77
N SER A 132 6.54 -4.35 -8.28
CA SER A 132 6.87 -2.98 -7.88
C SER A 132 7.91 -2.89 -6.76
N TRP A 133 8.07 -3.95 -5.96
CA TRP A 133 9.15 -4.05 -4.99
C TRP A 133 10.50 -4.12 -5.68
N ASP A 134 10.62 -4.97 -6.70
CA ASP A 134 11.85 -5.16 -7.45
C ASP A 134 12.20 -3.92 -8.28
N ASP A 135 11.21 -3.32 -8.94
CA ASP A 135 11.37 -2.06 -9.67
C ASP A 135 11.96 -0.95 -8.79
N LEU A 136 11.39 -0.78 -7.60
CA LEU A 136 11.82 0.26 -6.67
C LEU A 136 13.12 -0.12 -5.92
N ALA A 137 13.41 -1.41 -5.74
CA ALA A 137 14.71 -1.87 -5.26
C ALA A 137 15.81 -1.57 -6.27
N LEU A 138 15.54 -1.78 -7.55
CA LEU A 138 16.44 -1.41 -8.64
C LEU A 138 16.70 0.10 -8.66
N LEU A 139 15.64 0.92 -8.54
CA LEU A 139 15.79 2.37 -8.42
C LEU A 139 16.62 2.75 -7.19
N ALA A 140 16.40 2.08 -6.05
CA ALA A 140 17.15 2.34 -4.83
C ALA A 140 18.64 2.03 -5.00
N GLN A 141 19.00 0.98 -5.73
CA GLN A 141 20.40 0.68 -6.07
C GLN A 141 20.99 1.79 -6.95
N PHE A 142 20.24 2.25 -7.96
CA PHE A 142 20.67 3.34 -8.83
C PHE A 142 20.92 4.63 -8.04
N VAL A 143 20.00 5.02 -7.16
CA VAL A 143 20.09 6.24 -6.32
C VAL A 143 21.27 6.16 -5.36
N ARG A 144 21.58 4.99 -4.79
CA ARG A 144 22.77 4.79 -3.93
C ARG A 144 24.08 4.89 -4.71
N ALA A 145 24.11 4.35 -5.93
CA ALA A 145 25.28 4.41 -6.78
C ALA A 145 25.56 5.84 -7.30
N HIS A 146 24.59 6.73 -7.23
CA HIS A 146 24.67 8.10 -7.72
C HIS A 146 24.20 9.08 -6.63
N PRO A 147 25.04 9.45 -5.64
CA PRO A 147 24.64 10.21 -4.46
C PRO A 147 24.02 11.59 -4.76
N GLU A 148 24.41 12.24 -5.85
CA GLU A 148 23.94 13.58 -6.23
C GLU A 148 22.63 13.56 -7.02
N VAL A 149 22.14 12.37 -7.43
CA VAL A 149 21.00 12.25 -8.32
C VAL A 149 19.69 12.35 -7.58
N THR A 150 18.77 13.14 -8.14
CA THR A 150 17.37 13.24 -7.73
C THR A 150 16.44 12.60 -8.76
N VAL A 151 15.38 11.94 -8.31
CA VAL A 151 14.49 11.17 -9.20
C VAL A 151 13.02 11.46 -8.94
N LEU A 152 12.24 11.63 -10.00
CA LEU A 152 10.79 11.64 -9.96
C LEU A 152 10.27 10.26 -10.39
N VAL A 153 9.64 9.52 -9.49
CA VAL A 153 8.95 8.27 -9.84
C VAL A 153 7.57 8.60 -10.36
N ILE A 154 7.29 8.23 -11.61
CA ILE A 154 6.01 8.47 -12.25
C ILE A 154 5.16 7.21 -12.15
N THR A 155 4.02 7.34 -11.49
CA THR A 155 3.02 6.29 -11.32
C THR A 155 1.63 6.92 -11.17
N ASN A 156 0.56 6.12 -10.94
CA ASN A 156 -0.78 6.67 -10.77
C ASN A 156 -1.03 7.04 -9.30
N SER A 157 -1.96 7.97 -9.04
CA SER A 157 -2.24 8.51 -7.70
C SER A 157 -2.52 7.42 -6.67
N PHE A 158 -3.37 6.44 -7.00
CA PHE A 158 -3.73 5.32 -6.14
C PHE A 158 -2.55 4.38 -5.80
N HIS A 159 -1.47 4.42 -6.59
CA HIS A 159 -0.28 3.58 -6.40
C HIS A 159 0.83 4.30 -5.63
N THR A 160 0.80 5.62 -5.53
CA THR A 160 1.91 6.41 -4.97
C THR A 160 2.20 6.09 -3.50
N ARG A 161 1.18 5.86 -2.66
CA ARG A 161 1.38 5.50 -1.25
C ARG A 161 2.18 4.20 -1.08
N ARG A 162 1.89 3.19 -1.90
CA ARG A 162 2.64 1.92 -1.87
C ARG A 162 4.08 2.12 -2.34
N CYS A 163 4.29 2.89 -3.40
CA CYS A 163 5.64 3.25 -3.85
C CYS A 163 6.42 4.02 -2.77
N GLN A 164 5.80 4.99 -2.11
CA GLN A 164 6.43 5.74 -1.02
C GLN A 164 6.86 4.82 0.12
N TRP A 165 5.97 3.89 0.53
CA TRP A 165 6.29 2.94 1.59
C TRP A 165 7.49 2.05 1.21
N ILE A 166 7.51 1.54 -0.03
CA ILE A 166 8.62 0.71 -0.54
C ILE A 166 9.92 1.52 -0.56
N LEU A 167 9.90 2.73 -1.12
CA LEU A 167 11.07 3.61 -1.19
C LEU A 167 11.64 3.95 0.19
N ASN A 168 10.77 4.28 1.15
CA ASN A 168 11.18 4.54 2.52
C ASN A 168 11.86 3.31 3.15
N ARG A 169 11.36 2.11 2.83
CA ARG A 169 11.93 0.85 3.33
C ARG A 169 13.25 0.52 2.65
N GLN A 170 13.37 0.77 1.35
CA GLN A 170 14.55 0.47 0.56
C GLN A 170 15.67 1.51 0.77
N LEU A 171 15.36 2.79 0.77
CA LEU A 171 16.34 3.88 0.80
C LEU A 171 16.57 4.46 2.21
N GLY A 172 15.63 4.29 3.14
CA GLY A 172 15.75 4.92 4.45
C GLY A 172 15.85 6.44 4.36
N PRO A 173 16.88 7.07 4.97
CA PRO A 173 17.06 8.54 4.95
C PRO A 173 17.23 9.11 3.52
N GLU A 174 17.76 8.34 2.59
CA GLU A 174 17.98 8.77 1.21
C GLU A 174 16.70 8.87 0.38
N SER A 175 15.55 8.35 0.90
CA SER A 175 14.24 8.45 0.23
C SER A 175 13.82 9.89 -0.07
N GLY A 176 14.38 10.88 0.63
CA GLY A 176 14.15 12.30 0.37
C GLY A 176 14.56 12.77 -1.02
N ARG A 177 15.51 12.07 -1.67
CA ARG A 177 15.97 12.34 -3.05
C ARG A 177 15.02 11.83 -4.13
N VAL A 178 14.02 11.03 -3.75
CA VAL A 178 13.02 10.47 -4.66
C VAL A 178 11.65 11.04 -4.34
N LYS A 179 10.99 11.63 -5.33
CA LYS A 179 9.64 12.16 -5.21
C LYS A 179 8.70 11.41 -6.13
N LEU A 180 7.44 11.34 -5.74
CA LEU A 180 6.40 10.65 -6.49
C LEU A 180 5.55 11.66 -7.25
N VAL A 181 5.32 11.40 -8.53
CA VAL A 181 4.46 12.21 -9.40
C VAL A 181 3.33 11.35 -9.91
N ALA A 182 2.09 11.80 -9.72
CA ALA A 182 0.92 11.10 -10.21
C ALA A 182 0.69 11.38 -11.69
N ALA A 183 0.64 10.31 -12.49
CA ALA A 183 0.10 10.36 -13.84
C ALA A 183 -1.42 10.19 -13.80
N PRO A 184 -2.20 11.06 -14.46
CA PRO A 184 -3.65 10.96 -14.48
C PRO A 184 -4.10 9.73 -15.28
N VAL A 185 -5.24 9.18 -14.89
CA VAL A 185 -5.91 8.07 -15.59
C VAL A 185 -7.38 8.43 -15.74
N GLU A 186 -7.91 8.37 -16.96
CA GLU A 186 -9.26 8.85 -17.27
C GLU A 186 -10.36 8.10 -16.50
N TRP A 187 -10.20 6.78 -16.33
CA TRP A 187 -11.18 5.94 -15.67
C TRP A 187 -11.15 6.06 -14.13
N TYR A 188 -10.10 6.67 -13.53
CA TYR A 188 -9.93 6.72 -12.09
C TYR A 188 -10.33 8.08 -11.52
N ASP A 189 -11.49 8.15 -10.88
CA ASP A 189 -11.87 9.24 -9.98
C ASP A 189 -11.97 8.72 -8.55
N GLY A 190 -10.92 8.87 -7.79
CA GLY A 190 -10.86 8.41 -6.41
C GLY A 190 -11.85 9.11 -5.47
N ARG A 191 -12.32 10.32 -5.80
CA ARG A 191 -13.33 11.05 -5.01
C ARG A 191 -14.69 10.39 -5.10
N ARG A 192 -14.99 9.77 -6.24
CA ARG A 192 -16.22 9.05 -6.53
C ARG A 192 -16.05 7.55 -6.55
N TRP A 193 -15.11 7.04 -5.74
CA TRP A 193 -14.75 5.63 -5.72
C TRP A 193 -15.95 4.70 -5.54
N TYR A 194 -17.00 5.14 -4.84
CA TYR A 194 -18.24 4.39 -4.59
C TYR A 194 -19.19 4.33 -5.81
N GLU A 195 -18.98 5.16 -6.83
CA GLU A 195 -19.78 5.17 -8.06
C GLU A 195 -19.25 4.19 -9.11
N SER A 196 -17.99 3.77 -9.01
CA SER A 196 -17.34 2.86 -9.96
C SER A 196 -16.79 1.62 -9.25
N ARG A 197 -17.27 0.45 -9.67
CA ARG A 197 -16.76 -0.83 -9.18
C ARG A 197 -15.26 -0.98 -9.47
N GLU A 198 -14.81 -0.50 -10.62
CA GLU A 198 -13.41 -0.58 -11.03
C GLU A 198 -12.53 0.26 -10.11
N VAL A 199 -12.93 1.50 -9.81
CA VAL A 199 -12.22 2.38 -8.88
C VAL A 199 -12.23 1.78 -7.47
N ALA A 200 -13.38 1.32 -6.98
CA ALA A 200 -13.51 0.70 -5.66
C ALA A 200 -12.61 -0.54 -5.51
N THR A 201 -12.60 -1.43 -6.50
CA THR A 201 -11.76 -2.64 -6.48
C THR A 201 -10.28 -2.31 -6.58
N THR A 202 -9.91 -1.31 -7.38
CA THR A 202 -8.52 -0.82 -7.48
C THR A 202 -8.04 -0.27 -6.14
N MET A 203 -8.82 0.60 -5.50
CA MET A 203 -8.49 1.13 -4.18
C MET A 203 -8.37 0.02 -3.13
N ALA A 204 -9.36 -0.88 -3.06
CA ALA A 204 -9.32 -2.01 -2.14
C ALA A 204 -8.08 -2.89 -2.35
N SER A 205 -7.72 -3.15 -3.62
CA SER A 205 -6.51 -3.91 -3.96
C SER A 205 -5.23 -3.22 -3.50
N GLU A 206 -5.13 -1.89 -3.61
CA GLU A 206 -3.95 -1.14 -3.16
C GLU A 206 -3.83 -1.15 -1.63
N TYR A 207 -4.93 -1.05 -0.88
CA TYR A 207 -4.92 -1.24 0.57
C TYR A 207 -4.49 -2.65 0.97
N LEU A 208 -5.00 -3.69 0.29
CA LEU A 208 -4.59 -5.08 0.54
C LEU A 208 -3.11 -5.32 0.22
N LYS A 209 -2.62 -4.75 -0.90
CA LYS A 209 -1.19 -4.81 -1.24
C LYS A 209 -0.33 -4.11 -0.18
N LEU A 210 -0.74 -2.93 0.29
CA LEU A 210 -0.03 -2.23 1.37
C LEU A 210 0.02 -3.07 2.65
N ALA A 211 -1.10 -3.68 3.06
CA ALA A 211 -1.14 -4.58 4.20
C ALA A 211 -0.22 -5.80 4.00
N PHE A 212 -0.23 -6.40 2.80
CA PHE A 212 0.67 -7.48 2.43
C PHE A 212 2.14 -7.05 2.54
N TYR A 213 2.52 -5.89 1.98
CA TYR A 213 3.88 -5.38 2.06
C TYR A 213 4.32 -5.12 3.50
N TRP A 214 3.41 -4.55 4.31
CA TRP A 214 3.68 -4.31 5.73
C TRP A 214 3.91 -5.61 6.51
N ILE A 215 3.14 -6.65 6.24
CA ILE A 215 3.30 -7.97 6.85
C ILE A 215 4.57 -8.65 6.35
N ARG A 216 4.80 -8.66 5.02
CA ARG A 216 5.87 -9.45 4.37
C ARG A 216 7.26 -8.83 4.54
N TYR A 217 7.35 -7.51 4.43
CA TYR A 217 8.62 -6.77 4.40
C TYR A 217 8.78 -5.77 5.55
N GLY A 218 7.77 -5.55 6.35
CA GLY A 218 7.78 -4.69 7.52
C GLY A 218 7.84 -5.46 8.84
N SER A 219 7.44 -4.80 9.90
CA SER A 219 7.34 -5.38 11.25
C SER A 219 5.97 -6.01 11.55
N GLY A 220 5.10 -6.14 10.55
CA GLY A 220 3.70 -6.57 10.73
C GLY A 220 3.58 -7.94 11.40
N LEU A 221 4.42 -8.90 11.01
CA LEU A 221 4.43 -10.24 11.65
C LEU A 221 4.76 -10.16 13.15
N ILE A 222 5.72 -9.31 13.54
CA ILE A 222 6.10 -9.13 14.95
C ILE A 222 4.91 -8.59 15.74
N TRP A 223 4.23 -7.55 15.23
CA TRP A 223 3.06 -6.98 15.88
C TRP A 223 1.89 -7.95 15.99
N ILE A 224 1.59 -8.69 14.89
CA ILE A 224 0.53 -9.71 14.89
C ILE A 224 0.86 -10.81 15.91
N SER A 225 2.10 -11.32 15.92
CA SER A 225 2.52 -12.34 16.88
C SER A 225 2.43 -11.84 18.33
N GLY A 226 2.83 -10.58 18.58
CA GLY A 226 2.70 -9.95 19.89
C GLY A 226 1.24 -9.84 20.35
N ILE A 227 0.34 -9.40 19.48
CA ILE A 227 -1.10 -9.31 19.78
C ILE A 227 -1.69 -10.71 20.09
N VAL A 228 -1.34 -11.72 19.29
CA VAL A 228 -1.77 -13.10 19.49
C VAL A 228 -1.28 -13.62 20.85
N LEU A 229 0.01 -13.40 21.16
CA LEU A 229 0.62 -13.84 22.42
C LEU A 229 -0.07 -13.18 23.63
N VAL A 230 -0.26 -11.86 23.59
CA VAL A 230 -0.94 -11.10 24.65
C VAL A 230 -2.39 -11.61 24.84
N THR A 231 -3.09 -11.86 23.73
CA THR A 231 -4.46 -12.38 23.77
C THR A 231 -4.52 -13.78 24.39
N LEU A 232 -3.61 -14.66 23.97
CA LEU A 232 -3.52 -16.02 24.54
C LEU A 232 -3.18 -15.99 26.04
N LEU A 233 -2.22 -15.13 26.44
CA LEU A 233 -1.86 -14.94 27.83
C LEU A 233 -3.06 -14.41 28.66
N ALA A 234 -3.78 -13.43 28.15
CA ALA A 234 -4.97 -12.89 28.80
C ALA A 234 -6.07 -13.94 28.97
N LEU A 235 -6.31 -14.78 27.95
CA LEU A 235 -7.25 -15.89 28.00
C LEU A 235 -6.80 -16.97 28.99
N TRP A 236 -5.52 -17.29 29.05
CA TRP A 236 -4.95 -18.25 29.98
C TRP A 236 -5.09 -17.76 31.44
N LEU A 237 -4.69 -16.50 31.71
CA LEU A 237 -4.84 -15.88 33.04
C LEU A 237 -6.32 -15.84 33.48
N ARG A 238 -7.23 -15.56 32.55
CA ARG A 238 -8.68 -15.59 32.82
C ARG A 238 -9.17 -17.00 33.18
N ARG A 239 -8.68 -18.02 32.48
CA ARG A 239 -9.00 -19.43 32.81
C ARG A 239 -8.46 -19.82 34.17
N MET A 240 -7.23 -19.43 34.49
CA MET A 240 -6.62 -19.67 35.83
C MET A 240 -7.44 -19.04 36.96
N LYS A 241 -7.87 -17.77 36.79
CA LYS A 241 -8.73 -17.10 37.78
C LYS A 241 -10.09 -17.79 37.97
N ILE A 242 -10.66 -18.34 36.90
CA ILE A 242 -11.91 -19.07 36.96
C ILE A 242 -11.69 -20.42 37.67
N ALA A 243 -10.61 -21.13 37.37
CA ALA A 243 -10.26 -22.40 38.02
C ALA A 243 -10.03 -22.22 39.53
N LYS A 244 -9.21 -21.23 39.95
CA LYS A 244 -9.00 -20.92 41.39
C LYS A 244 -10.27 -20.57 42.13
N ARG A 245 -11.23 -19.89 41.50
CA ARG A 245 -12.55 -19.61 42.10
C ARG A 245 -13.43 -20.85 42.22
N ALA A 246 -13.22 -21.85 41.36
CA ALA A 246 -13.95 -23.11 41.42
C ALA A 246 -13.41 -24.08 42.50
N THR A 247 -12.11 -24.01 42.82
CA THR A 247 -11.42 -24.80 43.84
C THR A 247 -11.50 -24.21 45.26
N GLY A 248 -12.06 -23.01 45.41
CA GLY A 248 -12.23 -22.41 46.75
C GLY A 248 -10.95 -21.87 47.41
N GLU A 249 -9.84 -21.85 46.67
CA GLU A 249 -8.56 -21.32 47.12
C GLU A 249 -8.48 -19.81 46.76
N GLY A 250 -9.11 -18.96 47.59
CA GLY A 250 -9.07 -17.50 47.39
C GLY A 250 -9.52 -16.79 48.66
#